data_b7ae085fd8b3255b3874445828a7c2b0
#
_entry.id   b7ae085fd8b3255b3874445828a7c2b0
#
_cell.length_a   1.000
_cell.length_b   1.000
_cell.length_c   1.000
_cell.angle_alpha   90.00
_cell.angle_beta   90.00
_cell.angle_gamma   90.00
#
_symmetry.space_group_name_H-M   'P 1'
#
loop_
_entity.id
_entity.type
_entity.pdbx_description
1 polymer ?
#
loop_
_entity_poly.entity_id
_entity_poly.type
_entity_poly.pdbx_seq_one_letter_code
_entity_poly.pdbx_strand_id
1 'polypeptide(L)'
;MKNYYWGAFLVTALVLIILLALNLLPDYQLFGHKMRRVDMLSELRYDKPVAALSEDTVKLEEIVEKKEIITDYVDTCEAGVTCIVDYSDSTHRGMSHFYAVLDSVADLDRPVRIAVFGDSFIEGDIFTADLREMLQQHYGGKGVGYVNITSNVANFRPTVIHKFEGWQSHSVIDSICDRAMLGLNSTYYKPRTPQAFVSLEGTSRYATGVAEAEVSQLYFMSDSSRFTLSCSVNGAEAEPVAVSGSGLRTARVSGGIKSVKWIVNDSVPAVFWGVTMESRHGVVVDNMSLRGSAGFNFLSIPEARLRQFAAARAYDLIILQYGLNVASENRTSYSGYKKSMEQVIAKLKSCFPTASFLLMSVGDRMMKDDDGNLVTMPGIINLVNYQEAIAADSGIAFWISSQHLNRWAA
;
A
#
# COMPACT_ATOMS: atom_id res chain seq x y z
N MET A 1 -13.85 -26.23 -43.61
CA MET A 1 -13.35 -25.70 -42.30
C MET A 1 -13.61 -26.75 -41.24
N LYS A 2 -12.57 -27.31 -40.61
CA LYS A 2 -12.74 -28.28 -39.53
C LYS A 2 -13.31 -27.58 -38.31
N ASN A 3 -14.40 -28.10 -37.76
CA ASN A 3 -15.11 -27.54 -36.61
C ASN A 3 -14.28 -27.79 -35.32
N TYR A 4 -13.42 -26.85 -34.98
CA TYR A 4 -12.60 -26.90 -33.75
C TYR A 4 -13.42 -26.73 -32.44
N TYR A 5 -14.69 -26.29 -32.55
CA TYR A 5 -15.56 -26.08 -31.37
C TYR A 5 -15.84 -27.35 -30.59
N TRP A 6 -16.00 -28.51 -31.26
CA TRP A 6 -16.21 -29.81 -30.61
C TRP A 6 -14.97 -30.27 -29.85
N GLY A 7 -13.76 -30.00 -30.38
CA GLY A 7 -12.52 -30.33 -29.69
C GLY A 7 -12.34 -29.48 -28.41
N ALA A 8 -12.59 -28.18 -28.50
CA ALA A 8 -12.53 -27.29 -27.33
C ALA A 8 -13.57 -27.71 -26.28
N PHE A 9 -14.82 -27.98 -26.68
CA PHE A 9 -15.86 -28.46 -25.77
C PHE A 9 -15.49 -29.76 -25.07
N LEU A 10 -14.97 -30.75 -25.79
CA LEU A 10 -14.55 -32.03 -25.21
C LEU A 10 -13.40 -31.86 -24.19
N VAL A 11 -12.42 -31.02 -24.51
CA VAL A 11 -11.30 -30.73 -23.57
C VAL A 11 -11.80 -30.04 -22.33
N THR A 12 -12.68 -29.04 -22.45
CA THR A 12 -13.26 -28.34 -21.31
C THR A 12 -14.10 -29.29 -20.45
N ALA A 13 -14.94 -30.13 -21.06
CA ALA A 13 -15.74 -31.12 -20.35
C ALA A 13 -14.86 -32.14 -19.62
N LEU A 14 -13.79 -32.61 -20.26
CA LEU A 14 -12.84 -33.55 -19.63
C LEU A 14 -12.13 -32.92 -18.43
N VAL A 15 -11.68 -31.67 -18.55
CA VAL A 15 -11.06 -30.93 -17.44
C VAL A 15 -12.04 -30.79 -16.26
N LEU A 16 -13.29 -30.43 -16.52
CA LEU A 16 -14.32 -30.32 -15.48
C LEU A 16 -14.57 -31.67 -14.78
N ILE A 17 -14.64 -32.77 -15.54
CA ILE A 17 -14.82 -34.11 -14.99
C ILE A 17 -13.63 -34.51 -14.11
N ILE A 18 -12.39 -34.21 -14.53
CA ILE A 18 -11.18 -34.48 -13.74
C ILE A 18 -11.19 -33.68 -12.45
N LEU A 19 -11.53 -32.41 -12.50
CA LEU A 19 -11.60 -31.53 -11.33
C LEU A 19 -12.68 -31.99 -10.33
N LEU A 20 -13.85 -32.41 -10.82
CA LEU A 20 -14.91 -33.00 -9.99
C LEU A 20 -14.46 -34.35 -9.35
N ALA A 21 -13.77 -35.18 -10.12
CA ALA A 21 -13.23 -36.46 -9.60
C ALA A 21 -12.17 -36.24 -8.52
N LEU A 22 -11.29 -35.24 -8.69
CA LEU A 22 -10.30 -34.86 -7.68
C LEU A 22 -10.94 -34.35 -6.37
N ASN A 23 -12.13 -33.73 -6.46
CA ASN A 23 -12.87 -33.27 -5.28
C ASN A 23 -13.48 -34.45 -4.47
N LEU A 24 -13.65 -35.63 -5.08
CA LEU A 24 -14.21 -36.80 -4.44
C LEU A 24 -13.15 -37.68 -3.78
N LEU A 25 -11.86 -37.43 -3.99
CA LEU A 25 -10.78 -38.21 -3.40
C LEU A 25 -10.70 -37.98 -1.87
N PRO A 26 -10.53 -39.03 -1.07
CA PRO A 26 -10.26 -38.88 0.36
C PRO A 26 -8.88 -38.26 0.59
N ASP A 27 -8.65 -37.77 1.81
CA ASP A 27 -7.33 -37.29 2.22
C ASP A 27 -6.26 -38.37 2.02
N TYR A 28 -5.23 -38.10 1.25
CA TYR A 28 -4.14 -39.04 0.99
C TYR A 28 -2.78 -38.40 1.28
N GLN A 29 -1.82 -39.26 1.61
CA GLN A 29 -0.43 -38.88 1.80
C GLN A 29 0.40 -39.34 0.60
N LEU A 30 1.17 -38.45 0.02
CA LEU A 30 2.10 -38.77 -1.04
C LEU A 30 3.52 -38.41 -0.59
N PHE A 31 4.44 -39.40 -0.62
CA PHE A 31 5.84 -39.22 -0.18
C PHE A 31 6.00 -38.64 1.23
N GLY A 32 5.09 -39.01 2.17
CA GLY A 32 5.15 -38.55 3.56
C GLY A 32 4.56 -37.12 3.80
N HIS A 33 4.08 -36.44 2.76
CA HIS A 33 3.40 -35.16 2.89
C HIS A 33 1.89 -35.31 2.77
N LYS A 34 1.15 -34.72 3.73
CA LYS A 34 -0.31 -34.64 3.68
C LYS A 34 -0.73 -33.67 2.62
N MET A 35 -1.38 -34.13 1.55
CA MET A 35 -1.90 -33.28 0.49
C MET A 35 -3.12 -32.51 0.99
N ARG A 36 -3.11 -31.19 0.82
CA ARG A 36 -4.23 -30.33 1.21
C ARG A 36 -5.39 -30.54 0.23
N ARG A 37 -6.55 -30.91 0.75
CA ARG A 37 -7.77 -31.01 -0.04
C ARG A 37 -8.17 -29.64 -0.54
N VAL A 38 -8.34 -29.48 -1.85
CA VAL A 38 -8.90 -28.27 -2.46
C VAL A 38 -10.37 -28.55 -2.72
N ASP A 39 -11.26 -27.97 -1.93
CA ASP A 39 -12.71 -28.02 -2.17
C ASP A 39 -13.09 -26.94 -3.20
N MET A 40 -13.18 -27.35 -4.46
CA MET A 40 -13.52 -26.47 -5.58
C MET A 40 -15.01 -26.10 -5.65
N LEU A 41 -15.85 -26.77 -4.86
CA LEU A 41 -17.29 -26.54 -4.80
C LEU A 41 -17.72 -25.84 -3.50
N SER A 42 -16.78 -25.41 -2.67
CA SER A 42 -17.06 -24.73 -1.39
C SER A 42 -17.97 -23.51 -1.57
N GLU A 43 -17.77 -22.73 -2.62
CA GLU A 43 -18.57 -21.53 -2.92
C GLU A 43 -19.96 -21.84 -3.49
N LEU A 44 -20.21 -23.06 -3.94
CA LEU A 44 -21.50 -23.51 -4.46
C LEU A 44 -22.34 -24.25 -3.44
N ARG A 45 -21.77 -24.58 -2.28
CA ARG A 45 -22.51 -25.20 -1.18
C ARG A 45 -23.10 -24.10 -0.31
N TYR A 46 -24.41 -24.05 -0.27
CA TYR A 46 -25.13 -23.28 0.76
C TYR A 46 -24.87 -23.97 2.09
N ASP A 47 -24.03 -23.39 2.91
CA ASP A 47 -23.74 -23.92 4.24
C ASP A 47 -25.01 -23.86 5.09
N LYS A 48 -25.53 -25.04 5.44
CA LYS A 48 -26.45 -25.14 6.57
C LYS A 48 -25.71 -24.62 7.80
N PRO A 49 -26.37 -23.85 8.71
CA PRO A 49 -25.72 -23.34 9.90
C PRO A 49 -25.09 -24.52 10.66
N VAL A 50 -23.77 -24.46 10.80
CA VAL A 50 -23.03 -25.38 11.65
C VAL A 50 -23.53 -25.18 13.06
N ALA A 51 -24.08 -26.28 13.62
CA ALA A 51 -24.51 -26.33 15.03
C ALA A 51 -23.38 -25.80 15.93
N ALA A 52 -23.78 -24.96 16.86
CA ALA A 52 -23.01 -24.29 17.87
C ALA A 52 -21.72 -25.00 18.27
N LEU A 53 -20.58 -24.40 17.95
CA LEU A 53 -19.38 -24.55 18.75
C LEU A 53 -19.61 -23.71 20.01
N SER A 54 -19.50 -24.40 21.15
CA SER A 54 -19.65 -23.94 22.52
C SER A 54 -19.24 -22.49 22.75
N GLU A 55 -20.13 -21.81 23.41
CA GLU A 55 -20.03 -20.57 24.16
C GLU A 55 -18.63 -20.32 24.73
N ASP A 56 -17.83 -19.51 24.00
CA ASP A 56 -17.03 -18.47 24.60
C ASP A 56 -17.69 -17.15 24.22
N THR A 57 -18.82 -16.89 24.85
CA THR A 57 -19.40 -15.56 25.00
C THR A 57 -18.46 -14.77 25.88
N VAL A 58 -17.35 -14.32 25.33
CA VAL A 58 -16.69 -13.10 25.84
C VAL A 58 -17.67 -11.99 25.53
N LYS A 59 -18.34 -11.51 26.58
CA LYS A 59 -19.25 -10.39 26.51
C LYS A 59 -18.56 -9.25 25.77
N LEU A 60 -19.16 -8.78 24.69
CA LEU A 60 -18.72 -7.60 23.91
C LEU A 60 -18.55 -6.33 24.77
N GLU A 61 -19.08 -6.34 25.99
CA GLU A 61 -18.99 -5.22 26.95
C GLU A 61 -17.58 -5.03 27.56
N GLU A 62 -16.67 -6.00 27.44
CA GLU A 62 -15.32 -5.88 28.03
C GLU A 62 -14.23 -5.42 27.03
N ILE A 63 -14.55 -5.22 25.75
CA ILE A 63 -13.52 -4.96 24.73
C ILE A 63 -13.42 -3.49 24.31
N VAL A 64 -14.40 -2.70 24.63
CA VAL A 64 -14.35 -1.24 24.41
C VAL A 64 -14.68 -0.55 25.73
N GLU A 65 -13.78 -0.60 26.69
CA GLU A 65 -13.63 0.56 27.57
C GLU A 65 -13.25 1.71 26.62
N LYS A 66 -14.25 2.45 26.20
CA LYS A 66 -14.06 3.76 25.59
C LYS A 66 -13.23 4.52 26.60
N LYS A 67 -11.93 4.65 26.40
CA LYS A 67 -11.11 5.54 27.19
C LYS A 67 -11.78 6.89 27.00
N GLU A 68 -12.51 7.36 28.02
CA GLU A 68 -13.08 8.69 28.00
C GLU A 68 -11.88 9.65 27.90
N ILE A 69 -11.62 10.09 26.69
CA ILE A 69 -10.69 11.17 26.45
C ILE A 69 -11.45 12.42 26.87
N ILE A 70 -11.22 12.86 28.09
CA ILE A 70 -11.69 14.18 28.56
C ILE A 70 -10.94 15.19 27.70
N THR A 71 -11.59 15.72 26.71
CA THR A 71 -11.03 16.71 25.82
C THR A 71 -11.63 18.06 26.12
N ASP A 72 -10.80 19.01 26.57
CA ASP A 72 -11.08 20.45 26.41
C ASP A 72 -10.91 20.88 24.92
N TYR A 73 -10.82 19.91 24.02
CA TYR A 73 -10.67 20.14 22.59
C TYR A 73 -12.03 20.54 22.01
N VAL A 74 -12.11 21.78 21.57
CA VAL A 74 -13.27 22.27 20.82
C VAL A 74 -13.12 21.74 19.40
N ASP A 75 -13.97 20.80 19.01
CA ASP A 75 -14.07 20.34 17.63
C ASP A 75 -14.55 21.51 16.77
N THR A 76 -13.64 22.05 15.95
CA THR A 76 -13.93 23.17 15.03
C THR A 76 -14.34 22.70 13.65
N CYS A 77 -14.71 21.44 13.49
CA CYS A 77 -15.16 20.88 12.22
C CYS A 77 -16.36 21.62 11.65
N GLU A 78 -16.26 21.94 10.37
CA GLU A 78 -17.38 22.49 9.62
C GLU A 78 -18.50 21.44 9.48
N ALA A 79 -19.74 21.90 9.51
CA ALA A 79 -20.89 21.00 9.34
C ALA A 79 -20.82 20.28 7.98
N GLY A 80 -20.91 18.95 8.01
CA GLY A 80 -20.84 18.11 6.82
C GLY A 80 -19.43 17.62 6.44
N VAL A 81 -18.39 18.03 7.18
CA VAL A 81 -17.01 17.55 7.02
C VAL A 81 -16.72 16.48 8.09
N THR A 82 -16.08 15.40 7.70
CA THR A 82 -15.58 14.39 8.64
C THR A 82 -14.21 14.82 9.15
N CYS A 83 -14.09 15.06 10.44
CA CYS A 83 -12.83 15.46 11.05
C CYS A 83 -11.82 14.33 11.23
N ILE A 84 -10.56 14.70 11.26
CA ILE A 84 -9.49 13.87 11.78
C ILE A 84 -9.54 13.96 13.31
N VAL A 85 -9.70 12.82 13.99
CA VAL A 85 -9.62 12.72 15.44
C VAL A 85 -8.20 12.36 15.84
N ASP A 86 -7.56 13.15 16.68
CA ASP A 86 -6.17 12.91 17.11
C ASP A 86 -6.16 12.25 18.49
N TYR A 87 -5.74 10.99 18.54
CA TYR A 87 -5.63 10.17 19.76
C TYR A 87 -4.19 10.16 20.34
N SER A 88 -3.29 11.05 19.92
CA SER A 88 -1.88 10.99 20.32
C SER A 88 -1.68 11.11 21.83
N ASP A 89 -2.32 12.09 22.45
CA ASP A 89 -2.31 12.31 23.91
C ASP A 89 -3.39 13.34 24.26
N SER A 90 -3.42 13.79 25.53
CA SER A 90 -4.36 14.80 26.00
C SER A 90 -4.20 16.18 25.34
N THR A 91 -3.11 16.42 24.60
CA THR A 91 -2.86 17.68 23.89
C THR A 91 -3.29 17.62 22.42
N HIS A 92 -3.64 16.44 21.90
CA HIS A 92 -4.05 16.22 20.49
C HIS A 92 -3.08 16.78 19.46
N ARG A 93 -1.76 16.59 19.69
CA ARG A 93 -0.68 17.16 18.87
C ARG A 93 0.07 16.15 18.01
N GLY A 94 -0.46 14.95 17.78
CA GLY A 94 0.18 13.93 16.93
C GLY A 94 0.36 14.36 15.48
N MET A 95 -0.50 15.26 15.00
CA MET A 95 -0.41 15.84 13.66
C MET A 95 0.37 17.16 13.61
N SER A 96 0.84 17.69 14.74
CA SER A 96 1.45 19.04 14.82
C SER A 96 2.73 19.16 14.00
N HIS A 97 3.57 18.11 13.93
CA HIS A 97 4.75 18.12 13.06
C HIS A 97 4.35 18.33 11.60
N PHE A 98 3.38 17.54 11.12
CA PHE A 98 2.95 17.63 9.73
C PHE A 98 2.36 19.01 9.39
N TYR A 99 1.53 19.56 10.27
CA TYR A 99 0.98 20.91 10.07
C TYR A 99 2.06 21.98 10.09
N ALA A 100 3.00 21.91 11.03
CA ALA A 100 4.10 22.87 11.11
C ALA A 100 5.01 22.88 9.86
N VAL A 101 5.28 21.69 9.28
CA VAL A 101 6.07 21.63 8.03
C VAL A 101 5.26 22.09 6.81
N LEU A 102 3.94 21.92 6.80
CA LEU A 102 3.07 22.47 5.75
C LEU A 102 3.02 24.00 5.83
N ASP A 103 2.87 24.58 7.03
CA ASP A 103 2.85 26.02 7.24
C ASP A 103 4.17 26.69 6.82
N SER A 104 5.28 25.96 6.94
CA SER A 104 6.63 26.44 6.57
C SER A 104 7.13 25.89 5.23
N VAL A 105 6.28 25.28 4.40
CA VAL A 105 6.68 24.58 3.18
C VAL A 105 7.50 25.44 2.21
N ALA A 106 7.23 26.73 2.15
CA ALA A 106 7.95 27.70 1.30
C ALA A 106 9.40 27.93 1.73
N ASP A 107 9.70 27.73 3.03
CA ASP A 107 11.01 27.99 3.63
C ASP A 107 11.87 26.73 3.73
N LEU A 108 11.33 25.56 3.36
CA LEU A 108 12.04 24.30 3.43
C LEU A 108 12.95 24.06 2.21
N ASP A 109 14.18 23.61 2.45
CA ASP A 109 15.11 23.18 1.37
C ASP A 109 14.77 21.78 0.79
N ARG A 110 13.63 21.23 1.14
CA ARG A 110 13.15 19.92 0.71
C ARG A 110 11.63 19.91 0.56
N PRO A 111 11.07 18.99 -0.21
CA PRO A 111 9.61 18.81 -0.20
C PRO A 111 9.11 18.22 1.12
N VAL A 112 7.88 18.58 1.48
CA VAL A 112 7.08 17.86 2.49
C VAL A 112 6.61 16.56 1.86
N ARG A 113 6.89 15.42 2.47
CA ARG A 113 6.58 14.11 1.91
C ARG A 113 5.51 13.38 2.70
N ILE A 114 4.53 12.88 1.96
CA ILE A 114 3.43 12.07 2.48
C ILE A 114 3.52 10.68 1.86
N ALA A 115 3.59 9.65 2.70
CA ALA A 115 3.45 8.25 2.24
C ALA A 115 2.02 7.78 2.48
N VAL A 116 1.36 7.27 1.43
CA VAL A 116 0.06 6.62 1.54
C VAL A 116 0.25 5.13 1.32
N PHE A 117 0.19 4.38 2.40
CA PHE A 117 0.25 2.92 2.39
C PHE A 117 -1.15 2.34 2.35
N GLY A 118 -1.38 1.38 1.47
CA GLY A 118 -2.68 0.75 1.33
C GLY A 118 -2.66 -0.54 0.53
N ASP A 119 -3.83 -1.03 0.24
CA ASP A 119 -4.05 -2.23 -0.56
C ASP A 119 -4.37 -1.90 -2.03
N SER A 120 -5.13 -2.78 -2.71
CA SER A 120 -5.52 -2.59 -4.11
C SER A 120 -6.42 -1.37 -4.36
N PHE A 121 -7.08 -0.82 -3.34
CA PHE A 121 -7.89 0.39 -3.46
C PHE A 121 -7.05 1.65 -3.67
N ILE A 122 -5.83 1.65 -3.13
CA ILE A 122 -4.88 2.75 -3.32
C ILE A 122 -4.04 2.56 -4.60
N GLU A 123 -3.84 1.28 -5.04
CA GLU A 123 -2.90 0.92 -6.11
C GLU A 123 -3.15 1.64 -7.44
N GLY A 124 -4.42 1.88 -7.79
CA GLY A 124 -4.80 2.59 -9.02
C GLY A 124 -4.47 4.09 -9.04
N ASP A 125 -3.96 4.64 -7.96
CA ASP A 125 -3.63 6.06 -7.77
C ASP A 125 -4.86 6.99 -7.82
N ILE A 126 -6.08 6.47 -7.67
CA ILE A 126 -7.29 7.30 -7.74
C ILE A 126 -7.35 8.24 -6.54
N PHE A 127 -7.33 7.70 -5.33
CA PHE A 127 -7.33 8.50 -4.09
C PHE A 127 -6.08 9.37 -3.97
N THR A 128 -4.90 8.76 -4.19
CA THR A 128 -3.62 9.48 -4.03
C THR A 128 -3.40 10.53 -5.11
N ALA A 129 -4.03 10.39 -6.27
CA ALA A 129 -3.97 11.41 -7.32
C ALA A 129 -4.72 12.67 -6.92
N ASP A 130 -5.95 12.55 -6.42
CA ASP A 130 -6.75 13.68 -5.96
C ASP A 130 -6.09 14.38 -4.76
N LEU A 131 -5.65 13.60 -3.77
CA LEU A 131 -4.93 14.14 -2.61
C LEU A 131 -3.66 14.91 -3.03
N ARG A 132 -2.89 14.36 -3.96
CA ARG A 132 -1.69 15.00 -4.50
C ARG A 132 -2.02 16.28 -5.24
N GLU A 133 -3.02 16.24 -6.12
CA GLU A 133 -3.46 17.42 -6.90
C GLU A 133 -3.85 18.56 -5.97
N MET A 134 -4.73 18.31 -4.99
CA MET A 134 -5.19 19.34 -4.05
C MET A 134 -4.06 19.93 -3.23
N LEU A 135 -3.15 19.11 -2.70
CA LEU A 135 -2.01 19.59 -1.92
C LEU A 135 -1.00 20.33 -2.77
N GLN A 136 -0.69 19.85 -3.98
CA GLN A 136 0.24 20.54 -4.88
C GLN A 136 -0.31 21.85 -5.41
N GLN A 137 -1.61 21.98 -5.63
CA GLN A 137 -2.25 23.23 -6.00
C GLN A 137 -2.15 24.27 -4.88
N HIS A 138 -2.26 23.85 -3.63
CA HIS A 138 -2.28 24.76 -2.49
C HIS A 138 -0.87 25.11 -1.96
N TYR A 139 0.01 24.09 -1.86
CA TYR A 139 1.33 24.22 -1.24
C TYR A 139 2.49 24.17 -2.24
N GLY A 140 2.20 24.11 -3.52
CA GLY A 140 3.20 23.88 -4.55
C GLY A 140 3.69 22.41 -4.55
N GLY A 141 4.58 22.12 -5.47
CA GLY A 141 5.11 20.79 -5.70
C GLY A 141 4.75 20.26 -7.09
N LYS A 142 5.45 19.22 -7.54
CA LYS A 142 5.29 18.60 -8.86
C LYS A 142 5.66 17.13 -8.81
N GLY A 143 5.21 16.41 -9.84
CA GLY A 143 5.58 15.02 -10.08
C GLY A 143 4.74 14.04 -9.28
N VAL A 144 4.84 12.77 -9.69
CA VAL A 144 4.00 11.67 -9.20
C VAL A 144 4.51 11.08 -7.87
N GLY A 145 5.70 11.50 -7.41
CA GLY A 145 6.36 10.91 -6.25
C GLY A 145 7.01 9.57 -6.57
N TYR A 146 6.96 8.64 -5.62
CA TYR A 146 7.58 7.32 -5.71
C TYR A 146 6.73 6.35 -6.54
N VAL A 147 7.39 5.62 -7.43
CA VAL A 147 6.81 4.58 -8.29
C VAL A 147 7.67 3.32 -8.19
N ASN A 148 7.04 2.17 -8.06
CA ASN A 148 7.72 0.87 -8.07
C ASN A 148 8.45 0.64 -9.40
N ILE A 149 9.48 -0.22 -9.40
CA ILE A 149 10.18 -0.58 -10.64
C ILE A 149 9.24 -1.24 -11.66
N THR A 150 8.36 -2.14 -11.21
CA THR A 150 7.31 -2.74 -12.05
C THR A 150 5.95 -2.58 -11.39
N SER A 151 4.87 -2.61 -12.17
CA SER A 151 3.50 -2.53 -11.65
C SER A 151 2.53 -3.27 -12.57
N ASN A 152 1.65 -4.08 -11.98
CA ASN A 152 0.58 -4.77 -12.71
C ASN A 152 -0.52 -3.81 -13.20
N VAL A 153 -0.58 -2.61 -12.63
CA VAL A 153 -1.56 -1.57 -12.99
C VAL A 153 -0.94 -0.40 -13.77
N ALA A 154 0.28 -0.54 -14.28
CA ALA A 154 0.98 0.51 -15.01
C ALA A 154 0.13 1.15 -16.12
N ASN A 155 -0.63 0.33 -16.86
CA ASN A 155 -1.48 0.78 -17.96
C ASN A 155 -2.80 1.45 -17.51
N PHE A 156 -3.16 1.30 -16.24
CA PHE A 156 -4.42 1.84 -15.67
C PHE A 156 -4.18 3.08 -14.81
N ARG A 157 -2.95 3.33 -14.42
CA ARG A 157 -2.59 4.49 -13.59
C ARG A 157 -2.64 5.77 -14.41
N PRO A 158 -3.50 6.76 -14.08
CA PRO A 158 -3.72 7.93 -14.93
C PRO A 158 -2.62 9.00 -14.76
N THR A 159 -1.81 8.93 -13.70
CA THR A 159 -0.89 9.99 -13.27
C THR A 159 0.50 9.90 -13.86
N VAL A 160 0.87 8.75 -14.44
CA VAL A 160 2.20 8.52 -15.02
C VAL A 160 2.16 7.45 -16.09
N ILE A 161 2.89 7.64 -17.18
CA ILE A 161 3.15 6.58 -18.16
C ILE A 161 4.36 5.82 -17.67
N HIS A 162 4.15 4.54 -17.29
CA HIS A 162 5.16 3.70 -16.66
C HIS A 162 5.51 2.51 -17.56
N LYS A 163 6.77 2.42 -17.99
CA LYS A 163 7.29 1.33 -18.81
C LYS A 163 8.50 0.70 -18.14
N PHE A 164 8.64 -0.60 -18.26
CA PHE A 164 9.76 -1.35 -17.66
C PHE A 164 9.99 -2.66 -18.41
N GLU A 165 11.22 -3.14 -18.40
CA GLU A 165 11.61 -4.41 -19.01
C GLU A 165 12.85 -4.98 -18.32
N GLY A 166 12.99 -6.30 -18.36
CA GLY A 166 14.18 -7.00 -17.87
C GLY A 166 14.22 -7.22 -16.36
N TRP A 167 13.11 -7.15 -15.65
CA TRP A 167 13.05 -7.28 -14.21
C TRP A 167 12.43 -8.59 -13.74
N GLN A 168 12.88 -9.06 -12.57
CA GLN A 168 12.21 -10.03 -11.73
C GLN A 168 11.69 -9.32 -10.49
N SER A 169 10.37 -9.32 -10.32
CA SER A 169 9.71 -8.77 -9.13
C SER A 169 9.58 -9.84 -8.05
N HIS A 170 9.70 -9.40 -6.81
CA HIS A 170 9.49 -10.19 -5.60
C HIS A 170 8.67 -9.36 -4.61
N SER A 171 7.71 -10.02 -3.99
CA SER A 171 6.82 -9.41 -3.00
C SER A 171 6.75 -10.26 -1.75
N VAL A 172 6.42 -9.66 -0.62
CA VAL A 172 6.20 -10.36 0.64
C VAL A 172 5.09 -11.43 0.57
N ILE A 173 4.16 -11.30 -0.39
CA ILE A 173 3.08 -12.24 -0.64
C ILE A 173 3.48 -13.42 -1.53
N ASP A 174 4.67 -13.37 -2.16
CA ASP A 174 5.16 -14.45 -2.98
C ASP A 174 5.59 -15.64 -2.11
N SER A 175 5.40 -16.87 -2.63
CA SER A 175 5.83 -18.09 -1.95
C SER A 175 7.35 -18.16 -1.75
N ILE A 176 8.12 -17.52 -2.62
CA ILE A 176 9.58 -17.41 -2.55
C ILE A 176 9.96 -15.94 -2.50
N CYS A 177 10.28 -15.45 -1.30
CA CYS A 177 10.67 -14.07 -1.07
C CYS A 177 11.79 -14.01 -0.02
N ASP A 178 12.90 -13.36 -0.36
CA ASP A 178 13.94 -13.00 0.61
C ASP A 178 13.50 -11.76 1.38
N ARG A 179 13.02 -11.95 2.60
CA ARG A 179 12.52 -10.86 3.45
C ARG A 179 13.59 -9.83 3.80
N ALA A 180 14.88 -10.20 3.78
CA ALA A 180 15.98 -9.27 4.03
C ALA A 180 16.12 -8.22 2.93
N MET A 181 15.59 -8.49 1.73
CA MET A 181 15.64 -7.59 0.58
C MET A 181 14.41 -6.70 0.43
N LEU A 182 13.36 -6.93 1.22
CA LEU A 182 12.11 -6.14 1.13
C LEU A 182 12.39 -4.66 1.32
N GLY A 183 11.82 -3.85 0.43
CA GLY A 183 11.78 -2.39 0.52
C GLY A 183 10.56 -1.88 1.29
N LEU A 184 10.39 -0.57 1.31
CA LEU A 184 9.36 0.12 2.09
C LEU A 184 7.93 -0.31 1.72
N ASN A 185 7.68 -0.60 0.45
CA ASN A 185 6.40 -1.11 -0.04
C ASN A 185 6.31 -2.65 -0.07
N SER A 186 7.16 -3.34 0.71
CA SER A 186 7.19 -4.81 0.85
C SER A 186 7.47 -5.57 -0.45
N THR A 187 8.17 -4.92 -1.38
CA THR A 187 8.64 -5.50 -2.65
C THR A 187 10.12 -5.22 -2.87
N TYR A 188 10.73 -5.99 -3.75
CA TYR A 188 12.03 -5.70 -4.32
C TYR A 188 12.14 -6.28 -5.74
N TYR A 189 13.11 -5.77 -6.50
CA TYR A 189 13.29 -6.10 -7.91
C TYR A 189 14.76 -6.45 -8.20
N LYS A 190 14.97 -7.46 -9.04
CA LYS A 190 16.31 -7.84 -9.54
C LYS A 190 16.35 -7.74 -11.04
N PRO A 191 17.42 -7.19 -11.66
CA PRO A 191 17.59 -7.24 -13.10
C PRO A 191 17.79 -8.70 -13.54
N ARG A 192 17.06 -9.13 -14.57
CA ARG A 192 17.18 -10.47 -15.18
C ARG A 192 18.07 -10.46 -16.42
N THR A 193 18.13 -9.31 -17.08
CA THR A 193 18.87 -9.11 -18.32
C THR A 193 19.72 -7.88 -18.23
N PRO A 194 20.85 -7.79 -18.96
CA PRO A 194 21.52 -6.53 -19.20
C PRO A 194 20.55 -5.53 -19.82
N GLN A 195 20.75 -4.26 -19.58
CA GLN A 195 19.89 -3.17 -20.06
C GLN A 195 18.45 -3.22 -19.50
N ALA A 196 18.24 -3.90 -18.34
CA ALA A 196 16.99 -3.78 -17.63
C ALA A 196 16.69 -2.30 -17.34
N PHE A 197 15.46 -1.86 -17.60
CA PHE A 197 15.12 -0.44 -17.45
C PHE A 197 13.76 -0.23 -16.79
N VAL A 198 13.61 0.93 -16.18
CA VAL A 198 12.36 1.53 -15.77
C VAL A 198 12.28 2.93 -16.32
N SER A 199 11.14 3.29 -16.90
CA SER A 199 10.89 4.60 -17.47
C SER A 199 9.58 5.16 -16.95
N LEU A 200 9.62 6.41 -16.52
CA LEU A 200 8.47 7.19 -16.10
C LEU A 200 8.35 8.42 -17.01
N GLU A 201 7.13 8.71 -17.45
CA GLU A 201 6.82 9.91 -18.23
C GLU A 201 5.61 10.59 -17.59
N GLY A 202 5.74 11.88 -17.31
CA GLY A 202 4.66 12.71 -16.78
C GLY A 202 3.51 12.84 -17.76
N THR A 203 2.30 13.02 -17.25
CA THR A 203 1.12 13.18 -18.07
C THR A 203 0.19 14.24 -17.50
N SER A 204 -0.35 15.11 -18.35
CA SER A 204 -1.37 16.10 -17.96
C SER A 204 -2.80 15.59 -18.09
N ARG A 205 -3.00 14.30 -18.36
CA ARG A 205 -4.35 13.72 -18.57
C ARG A 205 -5.25 13.83 -17.35
N TYR A 206 -4.64 13.71 -16.16
CA TYR A 206 -5.35 13.78 -14.89
C TYR A 206 -5.14 15.15 -14.22
N ALA A 207 -3.89 15.54 -14.05
CA ALA A 207 -3.50 16.76 -13.35
C ALA A 207 -2.26 17.39 -14.00
N THR A 208 -2.16 18.71 -14.01
CA THR A 208 -1.01 19.40 -14.58
C THR A 208 0.25 19.26 -13.74
N GLY A 209 0.11 19.14 -12.41
CA GLY A 209 1.23 19.01 -11.47
C GLY A 209 2.07 17.76 -11.68
N VAL A 210 1.53 16.69 -12.26
CA VAL A 210 2.26 15.44 -12.52
C VAL A 210 2.85 15.33 -13.93
N ALA A 211 2.70 16.37 -14.77
CA ALA A 211 3.22 16.39 -16.13
C ALA A 211 4.76 16.51 -16.19
N GLU A 212 5.37 17.07 -15.17
CA GLU A 212 6.81 17.26 -15.06
C GLU A 212 7.30 17.16 -13.61
N ALA A 213 8.60 17.01 -13.44
CA ALA A 213 9.29 16.97 -12.17
C ALA A 213 10.61 17.75 -12.25
N GLU A 214 11.27 17.93 -11.12
CA GLU A 214 12.58 18.61 -11.03
C GLU A 214 13.69 17.65 -10.63
N VAL A 215 13.32 16.51 -10.03
CA VAL A 215 14.24 15.49 -9.53
C VAL A 215 13.68 14.11 -9.84
N SER A 216 14.56 13.22 -10.27
CA SER A 216 14.29 11.77 -10.26
C SER A 216 15.37 11.05 -9.49
N GLN A 217 14.97 10.09 -8.64
CA GLN A 217 15.87 9.26 -7.87
C GLN A 217 15.53 7.79 -8.07
N LEU A 218 16.56 6.96 -8.27
CA LEU A 218 16.46 5.51 -8.31
C LEU A 218 16.99 4.95 -7.00
N TYR A 219 16.19 4.11 -6.31
CA TYR A 219 16.55 3.47 -5.02
C TYR A 219 17.03 2.06 -5.26
N PHE A 220 18.26 1.75 -4.82
CA PHE A 220 18.90 0.45 -5.08
C PHE A 220 19.94 0.09 -4.03
N MET A 221 20.44 -1.14 -4.12
CA MET A 221 21.58 -1.66 -3.39
C MET A 221 22.38 -2.57 -4.33
N SER A 222 23.70 -2.39 -4.35
CA SER A 222 24.64 -3.32 -4.98
C SER A 222 26.00 -3.22 -4.30
N ASP A 223 26.60 -4.36 -4.01
CA ASP A 223 27.94 -4.43 -3.39
C ASP A 223 29.02 -4.65 -4.46
N SER A 224 28.63 -4.71 -5.75
CA SER A 224 29.58 -4.89 -6.85
C SER A 224 30.23 -3.57 -7.26
N SER A 225 31.56 -3.54 -7.30
CA SER A 225 32.33 -2.42 -7.86
C SER A 225 32.15 -2.23 -9.38
N ARG A 226 31.61 -3.24 -10.07
CA ARG A 226 31.30 -3.19 -11.51
C ARG A 226 29.89 -2.74 -11.82
N PHE A 227 29.11 -2.41 -10.77
CA PHE A 227 27.75 -1.95 -10.96
C PHE A 227 27.73 -0.55 -11.59
N THR A 228 27.06 -0.42 -12.74
CA THR A 228 26.92 0.84 -13.47
C THR A 228 25.47 1.11 -13.84
N LEU A 229 25.10 2.36 -13.80
CA LEU A 229 23.78 2.88 -14.18
C LEU A 229 23.92 3.95 -15.25
N SER A 230 22.92 4.03 -16.13
CA SER A 230 22.74 5.15 -17.03
C SER A 230 21.33 5.72 -16.89
N CYS A 231 21.18 7.00 -17.19
CA CYS A 231 19.91 7.70 -17.16
C CYS A 231 19.72 8.53 -18.43
N SER A 232 18.56 8.39 -19.05
CA SER A 232 18.09 9.27 -20.14
C SER A 232 16.99 10.15 -19.58
N VAL A 233 17.12 11.47 -19.79
CA VAL A 233 16.13 12.49 -19.41
C VAL A 233 15.56 13.10 -20.67
N ASN A 234 14.21 13.18 -20.75
CA ASN A 234 13.46 13.77 -21.85
C ASN A 234 13.82 13.19 -23.24
N GLY A 235 14.16 11.90 -23.28
CA GLY A 235 14.52 11.20 -24.51
C GLY A 235 15.94 11.51 -25.04
N ALA A 236 16.76 12.25 -24.29
CA ALA A 236 18.18 12.44 -24.62
C ALA A 236 18.95 11.13 -24.56
N GLU A 237 20.16 11.11 -25.10
CA GLU A 237 21.07 9.98 -24.97
C GLU A 237 21.30 9.61 -23.50
N ALA A 238 21.37 8.32 -23.20
CA ALA A 238 21.54 7.87 -21.82
C ALA A 238 22.99 8.11 -21.36
N GLU A 239 23.14 8.89 -20.29
CA GLU A 239 24.45 9.21 -19.71
C GLU A 239 24.73 8.35 -18.48
N PRO A 240 25.99 7.95 -18.25
CA PRO A 240 26.38 7.25 -17.04
C PRO A 240 26.11 8.10 -15.78
N VAL A 241 25.56 7.45 -14.75
CA VAL A 241 25.34 8.09 -13.44
C VAL A 241 26.29 7.50 -12.43
N ALA A 242 27.08 8.37 -11.79
CA ALA A 242 28.00 7.96 -10.75
C ALA A 242 27.25 7.44 -9.53
N VAL A 243 27.68 6.27 -9.04
CA VAL A 243 27.13 5.64 -7.85
C VAL A 243 28.26 5.29 -6.88
N SER A 244 28.08 5.60 -5.61
CA SER A 244 29.08 5.34 -4.57
C SER A 244 28.41 4.91 -3.27
N GLY A 245 29.17 4.35 -2.34
CA GLY A 245 28.68 3.92 -1.04
C GLY A 245 28.25 2.46 -0.98
N SER A 246 27.70 2.05 0.16
CA SER A 246 27.21 0.70 0.47
C SER A 246 25.80 0.75 1.04
N GLY A 247 25.12 -0.38 1.11
CA GLY A 247 23.75 -0.47 1.60
C GLY A 247 22.74 0.13 0.62
N LEU A 248 21.63 0.68 1.16
CA LEU A 248 20.64 1.40 0.35
C LEU A 248 21.23 2.72 -0.13
N ARG A 249 21.16 2.95 -1.42
CA ARG A 249 21.67 4.14 -2.12
C ARG A 249 20.64 4.71 -3.06
N THR A 250 20.85 5.96 -3.44
CA THR A 250 20.08 6.63 -4.49
C THR A 250 21.00 7.13 -5.59
N ALA A 251 20.63 6.89 -6.85
CA ALA A 251 21.15 7.64 -7.99
C ALA A 251 20.17 8.77 -8.30
N ARG A 252 20.69 9.96 -8.63
CA ARG A 252 19.86 11.17 -8.76
C ARG A 252 20.19 11.93 -10.04
N VAL A 253 19.15 12.39 -10.74
CA VAL A 253 19.23 13.39 -11.81
C VAL A 253 18.29 14.57 -11.47
N SER A 254 18.64 15.75 -11.97
CA SER A 254 17.89 16.99 -11.68
C SER A 254 17.78 17.86 -12.91
N GLY A 255 16.69 18.62 -13.03
CA GLY A 255 16.42 19.52 -14.15
C GLY A 255 14.91 19.57 -14.43
N GLY A 256 14.51 20.10 -15.57
CA GLY A 256 13.12 19.98 -16.04
C GLY A 256 12.90 18.57 -16.60
N ILE A 257 12.22 17.71 -15.85
CA ILE A 257 12.05 16.28 -16.18
C ILE A 257 10.60 16.01 -16.58
N LYS A 258 10.36 15.83 -17.87
CA LYS A 258 9.07 15.33 -18.39
C LYS A 258 9.05 13.82 -18.49
N SER A 259 10.20 13.22 -18.79
CA SER A 259 10.39 11.78 -18.77
C SER A 259 11.78 11.41 -18.29
N VAL A 260 11.89 10.23 -17.66
CA VAL A 260 13.16 9.67 -17.19
C VAL A 260 13.19 8.18 -17.48
N LYS A 261 14.34 7.68 -17.91
CA LYS A 261 14.59 6.25 -18.12
C LYS A 261 15.89 5.88 -17.42
N TRP A 262 15.80 5.05 -16.38
CA TRP A 262 16.92 4.47 -15.68
C TRP A 262 17.26 3.10 -16.26
N ILE A 263 18.53 2.85 -16.53
CA ILE A 263 19.02 1.65 -17.20
C ILE A 263 20.13 1.03 -16.36
N VAL A 264 20.01 -0.27 -16.11
CA VAL A 264 21.06 -1.08 -15.47
C VAL A 264 21.96 -1.65 -16.55
N ASN A 265 23.21 -1.19 -16.64
CA ASN A 265 24.08 -1.55 -17.76
C ASN A 265 24.61 -2.97 -17.67
N ASP A 266 24.82 -3.49 -16.45
CA ASP A 266 25.51 -4.76 -16.19
C ASP A 266 24.62 -5.77 -15.48
N SER A 267 24.85 -7.05 -15.78
CA SER A 267 24.22 -8.17 -15.06
C SER A 267 24.98 -8.52 -13.79
N VAL A 268 25.08 -7.57 -12.85
CA VAL A 268 25.69 -7.79 -11.53
C VAL A 268 24.62 -7.89 -10.45
N PRO A 269 24.89 -8.60 -9.35
CA PRO A 269 23.92 -8.68 -8.25
C PRO A 269 23.55 -7.29 -7.74
N ALA A 270 22.29 -6.94 -7.86
CA ALA A 270 21.74 -5.69 -7.37
C ALA A 270 20.26 -5.86 -7.01
N VAL A 271 19.79 -5.07 -6.04
CA VAL A 271 18.40 -5.01 -5.61
C VAL A 271 17.89 -3.59 -5.80
N PHE A 272 16.70 -3.47 -6.36
CA PHE A 272 16.04 -2.19 -6.64
C PHE A 272 14.68 -2.13 -5.94
N TRP A 273 14.20 -0.93 -5.67
CA TRP A 273 12.93 -0.74 -4.99
C TRP A 273 11.98 0.18 -5.74
N GLY A 274 12.45 1.30 -6.26
CA GLY A 274 11.60 2.24 -6.98
C GLY A 274 12.34 3.44 -7.53
N VAL A 275 11.57 4.26 -8.25
CA VAL A 275 12.02 5.50 -8.90
C VAL A 275 11.09 6.62 -8.49
N THR A 276 11.61 7.83 -8.30
CA THR A 276 10.78 9.01 -8.07
C THR A 276 10.78 9.95 -9.27
N MET A 277 9.68 10.69 -9.41
CA MET A 277 9.59 11.95 -10.13
C MET A 277 8.95 12.95 -9.17
N GLU A 278 9.72 13.93 -8.69
CA GLU A 278 9.28 14.86 -7.65
C GLU A 278 9.85 16.28 -7.82
N SER A 279 9.26 17.23 -7.14
CA SER A 279 9.79 18.58 -7.01
C SER A 279 10.88 18.68 -5.95
N ARG A 280 11.62 19.78 -5.95
CA ARG A 280 12.60 20.11 -4.91
C ARG A 280 11.94 20.69 -3.66
N HIS A 281 10.81 21.36 -3.84
CA HIS A 281 10.04 22.06 -2.80
C HIS A 281 8.56 21.71 -2.93
N GLY A 282 7.72 22.23 -2.05
CA GLY A 282 6.29 21.95 -2.05
C GLY A 282 5.96 20.57 -1.50
N VAL A 283 4.88 19.95 -1.97
CA VAL A 283 4.38 18.66 -1.45
C VAL A 283 4.58 17.52 -2.44
N VAL A 284 5.00 16.39 -1.94
CA VAL A 284 5.14 15.12 -2.66
C VAL A 284 4.30 14.05 -1.96
N VAL A 285 3.41 13.39 -2.71
CA VAL A 285 2.57 12.30 -2.21
C VAL A 285 2.94 11.00 -2.91
N ASP A 286 3.43 10.04 -2.12
CA ASP A 286 3.85 8.73 -2.59
C ASP A 286 2.73 7.71 -2.43
N ASN A 287 2.43 6.99 -3.50
CA ASN A 287 1.56 5.82 -3.47
C ASN A 287 2.38 4.57 -3.17
N MET A 288 2.26 4.08 -1.94
CA MET A 288 2.98 2.90 -1.43
C MET A 288 2.06 1.69 -1.26
N SER A 289 1.13 1.51 -2.19
CA SER A 289 0.17 0.41 -2.14
C SER A 289 0.78 -0.95 -2.47
N LEU A 290 0.21 -1.99 -1.88
CA LEU A 290 0.50 -3.39 -2.19
C LEU A 290 -0.82 -4.18 -2.27
N ARG A 291 -1.16 -4.67 -3.46
CA ARG A 291 -2.35 -5.50 -3.71
C ARG A 291 -2.41 -6.70 -2.78
N GLY A 292 -3.59 -6.95 -2.20
CA GLY A 292 -3.82 -8.07 -1.28
C GLY A 292 -3.23 -7.89 0.12
N SER A 293 -2.60 -6.74 0.41
CA SER A 293 -2.05 -6.45 1.74
C SER A 293 -3.17 -6.16 2.75
N ALA A 294 -2.97 -6.66 3.96
CA ALA A 294 -3.76 -6.29 5.14
C ALA A 294 -3.00 -5.34 6.09
N GLY A 295 -1.83 -4.85 5.67
CA GLY A 295 -0.95 -3.99 6.47
C GLY A 295 0.12 -4.73 7.27
N PHE A 296 -0.01 -6.04 7.50
CA PHE A 296 0.92 -6.81 8.36
C PHE A 296 2.30 -7.07 7.73
N ASN A 297 2.43 -6.88 6.44
CA ASN A 297 3.65 -7.07 5.67
C ASN A 297 4.82 -6.26 6.22
N PHE A 298 4.60 -5.12 6.86
CA PHE A 298 5.64 -4.33 7.52
C PHE A 298 6.39 -5.10 8.60
N LEU A 299 5.75 -6.07 9.26
CA LEU A 299 6.39 -6.91 10.27
C LEU A 299 7.50 -7.78 9.67
N SER A 300 7.42 -8.08 8.38
CA SER A 300 8.41 -8.86 7.64
C SER A 300 9.60 -8.04 7.13
N ILE A 301 9.51 -6.73 7.08
CA ILE A 301 10.62 -5.86 6.63
C ILE A 301 11.61 -5.68 7.79
N PRO A 302 12.92 -5.90 7.62
CA PRO A 302 13.90 -5.63 8.67
C PRO A 302 13.88 -4.16 9.11
N GLU A 303 13.94 -3.90 10.41
CA GLU A 303 13.96 -2.52 10.93
C GLU A 303 15.13 -1.70 10.38
N ALA A 304 16.31 -2.33 10.24
CA ALA A 304 17.47 -1.69 9.64
C ALA A 304 17.15 -1.18 8.22
N ARG A 305 16.36 -1.91 7.45
CA ARG A 305 15.91 -1.49 6.11
C ARG A 305 14.94 -0.31 6.17
N LEU A 306 13.96 -0.36 7.07
CA LEU A 306 13.04 0.76 7.29
C LEU A 306 13.80 2.03 7.71
N ARG A 307 14.78 1.93 8.61
CA ARG A 307 15.63 3.06 9.01
C ARG A 307 16.50 3.61 7.87
N GLN A 308 17.02 2.73 6.99
CA GLN A 308 17.72 3.16 5.77
C GLN A 308 16.79 3.96 4.84
N PHE A 309 15.54 3.52 4.68
CA PHE A 309 14.56 4.28 3.91
C PHE A 309 14.19 5.58 4.59
N ALA A 310 14.01 5.60 5.91
CA ALA A 310 13.74 6.83 6.66
C ALA A 310 14.85 7.88 6.48
N ALA A 311 16.11 7.44 6.43
CA ALA A 311 17.24 8.32 6.17
C ALA A 311 17.31 8.80 4.71
N ALA A 312 16.99 7.94 3.74
CA ALA A 312 17.05 8.27 2.31
C ALA A 312 15.80 9.01 1.81
N ARG A 313 14.65 8.79 2.45
CA ARG A 313 13.34 9.36 2.11
C ARG A 313 12.52 9.58 3.38
N ALA A 314 12.85 10.65 4.08
CA ALA A 314 12.09 11.06 5.27
C ALA A 314 10.65 11.43 4.88
N TYR A 315 9.69 10.96 5.67
CA TYR A 315 8.28 11.32 5.55
C TYR A 315 7.86 12.21 6.71
N ASP A 316 7.02 13.19 6.42
CA ASP A 316 6.42 14.10 7.39
C ASP A 316 5.04 13.58 7.83
N LEU A 317 4.35 12.85 6.94
CA LEU A 317 3.10 12.15 7.25
C LEU A 317 3.11 10.74 6.67
N ILE A 318 2.69 9.78 7.46
CA ILE A 318 2.43 8.40 7.05
C ILE A 318 0.94 8.11 7.23
N ILE A 319 0.27 7.83 6.13
CA ILE A 319 -1.15 7.44 6.07
C ILE A 319 -1.23 5.93 5.87
N LEU A 320 -2.01 5.25 6.69
CA LEU A 320 -2.28 3.82 6.60
C LEU A 320 -3.77 3.60 6.25
N GLN A 321 -4.05 2.95 5.12
CA GLN A 321 -5.42 2.63 4.68
C GLN A 321 -5.50 1.15 4.32
N TYR A 322 -6.06 0.34 5.21
CA TYR A 322 -6.20 -1.11 5.06
C TYR A 322 -7.56 -1.58 5.59
N GLY A 323 -7.86 -2.85 5.40
CA GLY A 323 -9.01 -3.49 6.04
C GLY A 323 -9.82 -4.38 5.11
N LEU A 324 -9.98 -4.05 3.83
CA LEU A 324 -10.83 -4.82 2.91
C LEU A 324 -10.37 -6.28 2.74
N ASN A 325 -9.06 -6.54 2.85
CA ASN A 325 -8.51 -7.89 2.74
C ASN A 325 -8.69 -8.75 4.02
N VAL A 326 -9.20 -8.17 5.10
CA VAL A 326 -9.56 -8.90 6.34
C VAL A 326 -11.04 -8.86 6.64
N ALA A 327 -11.79 -7.99 5.96
CA ALA A 327 -13.22 -7.86 6.13
C ALA A 327 -13.96 -9.09 5.65
N SER A 328 -14.93 -9.54 6.42
CA SER A 328 -15.90 -10.56 6.01
C SER A 328 -17.29 -10.21 6.56
N GLU A 329 -18.32 -10.75 5.90
CA GLU A 329 -19.71 -10.32 6.03
C GLU A 329 -20.19 -10.28 7.48
N ASN A 330 -20.00 -11.35 8.23
CA ASN A 330 -20.54 -11.52 9.58
C ASN A 330 -19.46 -11.54 10.66
N ARG A 331 -18.26 -11.03 10.35
CA ARG A 331 -17.16 -11.05 11.32
C ARG A 331 -17.39 -10.00 12.41
N THR A 332 -17.46 -10.46 13.66
CA THR A 332 -17.70 -9.62 14.84
C THR A 332 -16.39 -9.22 15.54
N SER A 333 -15.33 -10.02 15.45
CA SER A 333 -14.07 -9.76 16.15
C SER A 333 -12.89 -9.63 15.20
N TYR A 334 -12.15 -8.54 15.36
CA TYR A 334 -10.91 -8.23 14.65
C TYR A 334 -9.71 -8.08 15.62
N SER A 335 -9.77 -8.74 16.80
CA SER A 335 -8.73 -8.63 17.83
C SER A 335 -7.32 -9.01 17.32
N GLY A 336 -7.21 -10.06 16.51
CA GLY A 336 -5.95 -10.44 15.88
C GLY A 336 -5.44 -9.38 14.88
N TYR A 337 -6.35 -8.77 14.11
CA TYR A 337 -6.04 -7.65 13.22
C TYR A 337 -5.51 -6.45 14.02
N LYS A 338 -6.24 -6.06 15.08
CA LYS A 338 -5.87 -4.97 15.99
C LYS A 338 -4.45 -5.17 16.51
N LYS A 339 -4.17 -6.29 17.15
CA LYS A 339 -2.84 -6.61 17.72
C LYS A 339 -1.72 -6.49 16.67
N SER A 340 -1.94 -6.99 15.45
CA SER A 340 -0.92 -6.93 14.40
C SER A 340 -0.71 -5.51 13.88
N MET A 341 -1.77 -4.72 13.73
CA MET A 341 -1.65 -3.32 13.28
C MET A 341 -1.00 -2.42 14.33
N GLU A 342 -1.27 -2.62 15.62
CA GLU A 342 -0.56 -1.93 16.71
C GLU A 342 0.96 -2.20 16.66
N GLN A 343 1.36 -3.45 16.41
CA GLN A 343 2.78 -3.81 16.24
C GLN A 343 3.39 -3.13 15.00
N VAL A 344 2.63 -3.04 13.89
CA VAL A 344 3.06 -2.32 12.68
C VAL A 344 3.26 -0.85 12.98
N ILE A 345 2.29 -0.20 13.62
CA ILE A 345 2.37 1.22 13.95
C ILE A 345 3.54 1.50 14.90
N ALA A 346 3.72 0.70 15.95
CA ALA A 346 4.84 0.82 16.87
C ALA A 346 6.18 0.72 16.15
N LYS A 347 6.33 -0.26 15.25
CA LYS A 347 7.51 -0.45 14.42
C LYS A 347 7.78 0.74 13.49
N LEU A 348 6.75 1.23 12.80
CA LEU A 348 6.88 2.40 11.91
C LEU A 348 7.22 3.67 12.71
N LYS A 349 6.58 3.92 13.85
CA LYS A 349 6.92 5.05 14.74
C LYS A 349 8.38 5.00 15.20
N SER A 350 8.91 3.80 15.52
CA SER A 350 10.31 3.65 15.90
C SER A 350 11.30 3.90 14.76
N CYS A 351 10.88 3.67 13.50
CA CYS A 351 11.73 3.86 12.32
C CYS A 351 11.61 5.25 11.71
N PHE A 352 10.45 5.91 11.86
CA PHE A 352 10.12 7.25 11.36
C PHE A 352 9.68 8.15 12.52
N PRO A 353 10.58 8.48 13.47
CA PRO A 353 10.21 9.10 14.76
C PRO A 353 9.67 10.53 14.61
N THR A 354 9.96 11.22 13.52
CA THR A 354 9.47 12.60 13.24
C THR A 354 8.17 12.64 12.46
N ALA A 355 7.76 11.53 11.85
CA ALA A 355 6.54 11.51 11.04
C ALA A 355 5.29 11.59 11.92
N SER A 356 4.30 12.34 11.47
CA SER A 356 2.92 12.22 11.94
C SER A 356 2.28 10.96 11.32
N PHE A 357 1.31 10.36 12.04
CA PHE A 357 0.64 9.14 11.61
C PHE A 357 -0.87 9.32 11.56
N LEU A 358 -1.48 8.90 10.44
CA LEU A 358 -2.92 8.91 10.24
C LEU A 358 -3.39 7.51 9.82
N LEU A 359 -4.28 6.91 10.59
CA LEU A 359 -5.01 5.72 10.19
C LEU A 359 -6.34 6.14 9.54
N MET A 360 -6.54 5.76 8.28
CA MET A 360 -7.82 5.92 7.60
C MET A 360 -8.64 4.64 7.77
N SER A 361 -9.93 4.77 8.03
CA SER A 361 -10.80 3.61 8.09
C SER A 361 -10.86 2.87 6.75
N VAL A 362 -11.25 1.60 6.82
CA VAL A 362 -11.67 0.87 5.63
C VAL A 362 -12.85 1.61 4.97
N GLY A 363 -12.90 1.59 3.64
CA GLY A 363 -14.03 2.12 2.88
C GLY A 363 -15.30 1.28 3.10
N ASP A 364 -16.45 1.88 2.83
CA ASP A 364 -17.74 1.18 2.90
C ASP A 364 -17.79 0.03 1.88
N ARG A 365 -18.39 -1.08 2.31
CA ARG A 365 -18.71 -2.22 1.47
C ARG A 365 -20.17 -2.62 1.68
N MET A 366 -20.94 -2.48 0.61
CA MET A 366 -22.36 -2.79 0.63
C MET A 366 -22.61 -4.27 0.36
N MET A 367 -23.68 -4.80 0.97
CA MET A 367 -24.24 -6.11 0.69
C MET A 367 -25.77 -5.99 0.55
N LYS A 368 -26.41 -7.02 0.01
CA LYS A 368 -27.87 -7.12 0.03
C LYS A 368 -28.31 -7.81 1.30
N ASP A 369 -29.29 -7.22 2.01
CA ASP A 369 -30.01 -7.86 3.11
C ASP A 369 -31.03 -8.90 2.58
N ASP A 370 -31.76 -9.55 3.52
CA ASP A 370 -32.76 -10.57 3.17
C ASP A 370 -33.93 -10.01 2.37
N ASP A 371 -34.20 -8.71 2.47
CA ASP A 371 -35.22 -7.98 1.71
C ASP A 371 -34.72 -7.46 0.35
N GLY A 372 -33.42 -7.65 0.06
CA GLY A 372 -32.76 -7.22 -1.17
C GLY A 372 -32.30 -5.75 -1.18
N ASN A 373 -32.37 -5.05 -0.06
CA ASN A 373 -31.88 -3.68 0.09
C ASN A 373 -30.35 -3.68 0.20
N LEU A 374 -29.72 -2.61 -0.29
CA LEU A 374 -28.29 -2.39 -0.10
C LEU A 374 -28.05 -1.81 1.31
N VAL A 375 -27.30 -2.55 2.10
CA VAL A 375 -26.88 -2.17 3.47
C VAL A 375 -25.38 -2.27 3.61
N THR A 376 -24.78 -1.47 4.50
CA THR A 376 -23.37 -1.62 4.86
C THR A 376 -23.13 -3.00 5.48
N MET A 377 -22.13 -3.71 5.00
CA MET A 377 -21.77 -5.03 5.51
C MET A 377 -21.44 -4.97 7.02
N PRO A 378 -22.12 -5.75 7.89
CA PRO A 378 -21.93 -5.66 9.35
C PRO A 378 -20.47 -5.81 9.80
N GLY A 379 -19.71 -6.67 9.15
CA GLY A 379 -18.29 -6.84 9.42
C GLY A 379 -17.45 -5.58 9.15
N ILE A 380 -17.88 -4.69 8.25
CA ILE A 380 -17.21 -3.40 8.03
C ILE A 380 -17.41 -2.47 9.22
N ILE A 381 -18.62 -2.39 9.76
CA ILE A 381 -18.91 -1.55 10.93
C ILE A 381 -18.04 -1.98 12.11
N ASN A 382 -17.98 -3.29 12.38
CA ASN A 382 -17.12 -3.82 13.43
C ASN A 382 -15.64 -3.51 13.17
N LEU A 383 -15.17 -3.65 11.90
CA LEU A 383 -13.79 -3.37 11.56
C LEU A 383 -13.41 -1.90 11.77
N VAL A 384 -14.30 -0.96 11.45
CA VAL A 384 -14.08 0.48 11.69
C VAL A 384 -13.91 0.76 13.16
N ASN A 385 -14.76 0.19 14.03
CA ASN A 385 -14.63 0.33 15.50
C ASN A 385 -13.27 -0.21 15.99
N TYR A 386 -12.80 -1.33 15.45
CA TYR A 386 -11.47 -1.85 15.76
C TYR A 386 -10.35 -0.95 15.24
N GLN A 387 -10.52 -0.32 14.08
CA GLN A 387 -9.54 0.62 13.51
C GLN A 387 -9.45 1.90 14.34
N GLU A 388 -10.58 2.42 14.82
CA GLU A 388 -10.60 3.54 15.77
C GLU A 388 -9.86 3.17 17.08
N ALA A 389 -10.13 1.98 17.63
CA ALA A 389 -9.42 1.48 18.81
C ALA A 389 -7.92 1.28 18.57
N ILE A 390 -7.49 0.84 17.36
CA ILE A 390 -6.08 0.77 16.98
C ILE A 390 -5.45 2.16 17.04
N ALA A 391 -6.12 3.18 16.48
CA ALA A 391 -5.59 4.54 16.48
C ALA A 391 -5.47 5.10 17.92
N ALA A 392 -6.49 4.88 18.74
CA ALA A 392 -6.51 5.31 20.14
C ALA A 392 -5.39 4.64 20.97
N ASP A 393 -5.27 3.32 20.89
CA ASP A 393 -4.27 2.58 21.66
C ASP A 393 -2.83 2.81 21.15
N SER A 394 -2.67 3.11 19.86
CA SER A 394 -1.37 3.44 19.25
C SER A 394 -1.00 4.92 19.40
N GLY A 395 -1.91 5.77 19.88
CA GLY A 395 -1.70 7.22 20.02
C GLY A 395 -1.38 7.87 18.68
N ILE A 396 -2.28 7.75 17.69
CA ILE A 396 -2.18 8.36 16.35
C ILE A 396 -3.50 8.96 15.92
N ALA A 397 -3.48 9.76 14.86
CA ALA A 397 -4.70 10.32 14.29
C ALA A 397 -5.54 9.27 13.56
N PHE A 398 -6.85 9.47 13.53
CA PHE A 398 -7.82 8.62 12.85
C PHE A 398 -8.77 9.45 11.99
N TRP A 399 -9.13 8.91 10.81
CA TRP A 399 -10.12 9.51 9.94
C TRP A 399 -11.07 8.46 9.37
N ILE A 400 -12.37 8.68 9.57
CA ILE A 400 -13.41 7.83 9.01
C ILE A 400 -13.69 8.25 7.57
N SER A 401 -13.39 7.37 6.60
CA SER A 401 -13.45 7.66 5.17
C SER A 401 -14.86 7.67 4.57
N SER A 402 -15.91 7.30 5.33
CA SER A 402 -17.27 7.21 4.85
C SER A 402 -18.27 7.86 5.81
N GLN A 403 -19.05 8.81 5.29
CA GLN A 403 -20.12 9.47 6.08
C GLN A 403 -21.21 8.50 6.56
N HIS A 404 -21.45 7.40 5.85
CA HIS A 404 -22.40 6.36 6.27
C HIS A 404 -21.94 5.64 7.53
N LEU A 405 -20.62 5.51 7.73
CA LEU A 405 -20.04 4.88 8.91
C LEU A 405 -20.07 5.81 10.14
N ASN A 406 -20.08 7.14 9.96
CA ASN A 406 -20.20 8.12 11.05
C ASN A 406 -21.53 8.06 11.81
N ARG A 407 -22.60 7.56 11.19
CA ARG A 407 -23.93 7.45 11.85
C ARG A 407 -23.99 6.37 12.92
N TRP A 408 -23.02 5.48 13.00
CA TRP A 408 -22.97 4.35 13.93
C TRP A 408 -21.96 4.57 15.08
N ALA A 409 -21.18 5.68 15.02
CA ALA A 409 -20.20 6.04 16.05
C ALA A 409 -20.75 7.06 17.07
N ALA A 410 -22.05 7.43 16.97
CA ALA A 410 -22.73 8.37 17.86
C ALA A 410 -23.62 7.67 18.88
#